data_0cf639f72ccebac8f3aa614f7d8de74d
#
_entry.id   0cf639f72ccebac8f3aa614f7d8de74d
#
_cell.length_a   1.000
_cell.length_b   1.000
_cell.length_c   1.000
_cell.angle_alpha   90.00
_cell.angle_beta   90.00
_cell.angle_gamma   90.00
#
_symmetry.space_group_name_H-M   'P 1'
#
loop_
_entity.id
_entity.type
_entity.pdbx_description
1 polymer ?
#
loop_
_entity_poly.entity_id
_entity_poly.type
_entity_poly.pdbx_seq_one_letter_code
_entity_poly.pdbx_strand_id
1 'polypeptide(L)'
;MRLLSCFTDEAGAQDMAAGYYLTALVFHDQSKELAQYIGPYLDRLSLEGLADIPFHGVDLIHGHGDYEGISPEKRKRHLIAFSMFVRTLPITYRVFSYERAYTQDRDRLEARLRKDIIDFVFDRLDDFQLYDRVAIYYDGGQEAVTASLHGAFDYARVASLPAG
;
A
#
# COMPACT_ATOMS: atom_id res chain seq x y z
N MET A 1 7.50 23.31 1.05
CA MET A 1 6.77 22.33 1.89
C MET A 1 6.86 20.99 1.17
N ARG A 2 7.53 20.01 1.78
CA ARG A 2 7.63 18.65 1.24
C ARG A 2 6.49 17.79 1.81
N LEU A 3 5.73 17.17 0.94
CA LEU A 3 4.59 16.33 1.30
C LEU A 3 4.89 14.88 0.93
N LEU A 4 4.72 13.97 1.89
CA LEU A 4 4.72 12.53 1.68
C LEU A 4 3.28 12.01 1.71
N SER A 5 2.84 11.30 0.69
CA SER A 5 1.59 10.56 0.72
C SER A 5 1.85 9.12 1.17
N CYS A 6 1.04 8.63 2.11
CA CYS A 6 1.00 7.25 2.56
C CYS A 6 -0.37 6.67 2.20
N PHE A 7 -0.38 5.72 1.28
CA PHE A 7 -1.58 4.96 0.92
C PHE A 7 -1.55 3.64 1.66
N THR A 8 -2.69 3.25 2.22
CA THR A 8 -2.78 1.99 2.96
C THR A 8 -3.89 1.12 2.42
N ASP A 9 -3.64 -0.18 2.35
CA ASP A 9 -4.59 -1.18 1.93
C ASP A 9 -4.39 -2.48 2.72
N GLU A 10 -5.47 -3.26 2.84
CA GLU A 10 -5.51 -4.50 3.60
C GLU A 10 -6.05 -5.66 2.77
N ALA A 11 -5.52 -6.84 3.01
CA ALA A 11 -6.02 -8.07 2.42
C ALA A 11 -6.21 -9.16 3.48
N GLY A 12 -7.21 -9.99 3.28
CA GLY A 12 -7.53 -11.10 4.17
C GLY A 12 -8.31 -10.71 5.43
N ALA A 13 -8.71 -9.45 5.61
CA ALA A 13 -9.42 -8.99 6.80
C ALA A 13 -10.79 -9.67 7.00
N GLN A 14 -11.54 -9.84 5.90
CA GLN A 14 -12.91 -10.35 5.90
C GLN A 14 -13.00 -11.85 5.62
N ASP A 15 -11.97 -12.43 4.99
CA ASP A 15 -11.95 -13.85 4.65
C ASP A 15 -11.32 -14.67 5.77
N MET A 16 -12.17 -15.32 6.57
CA MET A 16 -11.73 -16.23 7.65
C MET A 16 -10.95 -17.45 7.12
N ALA A 17 -11.09 -17.79 5.86
CA ALA A 17 -10.35 -18.89 5.21
C ALA A 17 -8.98 -18.44 4.66
N ALA A 18 -8.73 -17.13 4.57
CA ALA A 18 -7.43 -16.62 4.16
C ALA A 18 -6.37 -17.01 5.19
N GLY A 19 -5.28 -17.64 4.75
CA GLY A 19 -4.18 -18.07 5.62
C GLY A 19 -3.41 -16.91 6.27
N TYR A 20 -3.55 -15.70 5.71
CA TYR A 20 -2.81 -14.50 6.12
C TYR A 20 -3.70 -13.27 6.19
N TYR A 21 -3.35 -12.38 7.09
CA TYR A 21 -3.77 -10.99 7.08
C TYR A 21 -2.59 -10.13 6.65
N LEU A 22 -2.81 -9.24 5.70
CA LEU A 22 -1.79 -8.38 5.12
C LEU A 22 -2.21 -6.91 5.25
N THR A 23 -1.26 -6.05 5.59
CA THR A 23 -1.41 -4.59 5.49
C THR A 23 -0.26 -4.04 4.69
N ALA A 24 -0.54 -3.26 3.65
CA ALA A 24 0.46 -2.61 2.83
C ALA A 24 0.44 -1.09 3.07
N LEU A 25 1.62 -0.50 3.23
CA LEU A 25 1.83 0.94 3.24
C LEU A 25 2.65 1.29 2.00
N VAL A 26 2.17 2.23 1.18
CA VAL A 26 2.87 2.73 -0.01
C VAL A 26 3.11 4.22 0.17
N PHE A 27 4.37 4.64 0.05
CA PHE A 27 4.80 6.02 0.24
C PHE A 27 5.23 6.64 -1.08
N HIS A 28 4.73 7.85 -1.34
CA HIS A 28 5.08 8.65 -2.50
C HIS A 28 5.46 10.08 -2.09
N ASP A 29 6.68 10.51 -2.43
CA ASP A 29 7.11 11.89 -2.31
C ASP A 29 6.43 12.73 -3.39
N GLN A 30 5.56 13.65 -3.01
CA GLN A 30 4.74 14.45 -3.93
C GLN A 30 5.57 15.42 -4.79
N SER A 31 6.86 15.60 -4.50
CA SER A 31 7.76 16.34 -5.39
C SER A 31 8.18 15.57 -6.63
N LYS A 32 7.91 14.26 -6.68
CA LYS A 32 8.24 13.37 -7.80
C LYS A 32 7.01 13.14 -8.66
N GLU A 33 7.06 13.66 -9.90
CA GLU A 33 5.95 13.49 -10.84
C GLU A 33 5.82 12.04 -11.32
N LEU A 34 4.58 11.53 -11.37
CA LEU A 34 4.28 10.19 -11.87
C LEU A 34 3.98 10.15 -13.38
N ALA A 35 3.66 11.29 -13.99
CA ALA A 35 3.23 11.38 -15.40
C ALA A 35 4.23 10.71 -16.36
N GLN A 36 5.54 10.88 -16.13
CA GLN A 36 6.59 10.28 -16.95
C GLN A 36 6.61 8.73 -16.92
N TYR A 37 6.01 8.10 -15.92
CA TYR A 37 5.92 6.65 -15.80
C TYR A 37 4.61 6.09 -16.35
N ILE A 38 3.54 6.89 -16.32
CA ILE A 38 2.20 6.48 -16.76
C ILE A 38 2.17 6.30 -18.28
N GLY A 39 2.74 7.25 -19.05
CA GLY A 39 2.76 7.19 -20.51
C GLY A 39 3.32 5.85 -21.04
N PRO A 40 4.55 5.46 -20.69
CA PRO A 40 5.11 4.17 -21.10
C PRO A 40 4.31 2.95 -20.68
N TYR A 41 3.60 3.01 -19.54
CA TYR A 41 2.70 1.94 -19.11
C TYR A 41 1.48 1.82 -20.03
N LEU A 42 0.82 2.94 -20.34
CA LEU A 42 -0.33 2.96 -21.25
C LEU A 42 0.05 2.52 -22.66
N ASP A 43 1.19 2.98 -23.16
CA ASP A 43 1.74 2.55 -24.45
C ASP A 43 1.94 1.03 -24.49
N ARG A 44 2.46 0.46 -23.42
CA ARG A 44 2.64 -0.97 -23.29
C ARG A 44 1.29 -1.72 -23.30
N LEU A 45 0.29 -1.26 -22.55
CA LEU A 45 -1.04 -1.87 -22.59
C LEU A 45 -1.59 -1.87 -24.02
N SER A 46 -1.48 -0.74 -24.72
CA SER A 46 -1.92 -0.60 -26.10
C SER A 46 -1.20 -1.57 -27.05
N LEU A 47 0.13 -1.65 -26.98
CA LEU A 47 0.94 -2.55 -27.81
C LEU A 47 0.61 -4.03 -27.59
N GLU A 48 0.27 -4.41 -26.36
CA GLU A 48 -0.10 -5.78 -26.01
C GLU A 48 -1.60 -6.08 -26.24
N GLY A 49 -2.39 -5.10 -26.72
CA GLY A 49 -3.83 -5.22 -26.91
C GLY A 49 -4.59 -5.48 -25.60
N LEU A 50 -4.11 -4.86 -24.52
CA LEU A 50 -4.70 -4.91 -23.21
C LEU A 50 -5.56 -3.66 -22.96
N ALA A 51 -6.69 -3.81 -22.26
CA ALA A 51 -7.53 -2.68 -21.90
C ALA A 51 -6.87 -1.84 -20.79
N ASP A 52 -7.08 -0.53 -20.84
CA ASP A 52 -6.74 0.36 -19.72
C ASP A 52 -7.88 0.32 -18.69
N ILE A 53 -7.72 -0.57 -17.71
CA ILE A 53 -8.68 -0.77 -16.62
C ILE A 53 -7.96 -0.66 -15.29
N PRO A 54 -8.62 -0.17 -14.23
CA PRO A 54 -8.04 -0.09 -12.90
C PRO A 54 -7.53 -1.46 -12.45
N PHE A 55 -6.30 -1.50 -11.91
CA PHE A 55 -5.75 -2.75 -11.42
C PHE A 55 -6.41 -3.17 -10.11
N HIS A 56 -7.12 -4.29 -10.15
CA HIS A 56 -7.72 -4.92 -8.98
C HIS A 56 -7.30 -6.40 -8.92
N GLY A 57 -6.43 -6.75 -7.94
CA GLY A 57 -5.75 -8.05 -7.91
C GLY A 57 -6.70 -9.24 -7.82
N VAL A 58 -7.75 -9.17 -7.00
CA VAL A 58 -8.73 -10.24 -6.81
C VAL A 58 -9.52 -10.48 -8.09
N ASP A 59 -10.05 -9.40 -8.70
CA ASP A 59 -10.84 -9.48 -9.92
C ASP A 59 -9.98 -9.97 -11.09
N LEU A 60 -8.74 -9.51 -11.19
CA LEU A 60 -7.78 -9.99 -12.18
C LEU A 60 -7.53 -11.50 -12.05
N ILE A 61 -7.34 -12.03 -10.83
CA ILE A 61 -7.07 -13.45 -10.62
C ILE A 61 -8.30 -14.30 -10.97
N HIS A 62 -9.48 -13.89 -10.52
CA HIS A 62 -10.71 -14.65 -10.69
C HIS A 62 -11.47 -14.33 -11.98
N GLY A 63 -11.15 -13.24 -12.68
CA GLY A 63 -11.84 -12.81 -13.90
C GLY A 63 -13.20 -12.21 -13.61
N HIS A 64 -13.31 -11.43 -12.55
CA HIS A 64 -14.51 -10.72 -12.15
C HIS A 64 -14.43 -9.23 -12.49
N GLY A 65 -15.53 -8.50 -12.33
CA GLY A 65 -15.60 -7.06 -12.54
C GLY A 65 -15.12 -6.67 -13.95
N ASP A 66 -14.22 -5.71 -14.02
CA ASP A 66 -13.65 -5.24 -15.28
C ASP A 66 -12.83 -6.29 -16.04
N TYR A 67 -12.51 -7.42 -15.40
CA TYR A 67 -11.79 -8.54 -16.02
C TYR A 67 -12.72 -9.67 -16.52
N GLU A 68 -14.04 -9.51 -16.45
CA GLU A 68 -15.00 -10.47 -16.94
C GLU A 68 -14.85 -10.65 -18.46
N GLY A 69 -14.81 -11.90 -18.91
CA GLY A 69 -14.62 -12.23 -20.34
C GLY A 69 -13.17 -12.07 -20.85
N ILE A 70 -12.24 -11.58 -20.04
CA ILE A 70 -10.81 -11.49 -20.39
C ILE A 70 -10.16 -12.86 -20.17
N SER A 71 -9.47 -13.39 -21.20
CA SER A 71 -8.81 -14.68 -21.09
C SER A 71 -7.71 -14.71 -20.02
N PRO A 72 -7.42 -15.86 -19.39
CA PRO A 72 -6.36 -15.99 -18.38
C PRO A 72 -4.99 -15.50 -18.87
N GLU A 73 -4.65 -15.72 -20.15
CA GLU A 73 -3.39 -15.24 -20.73
C GLU A 73 -3.33 -13.72 -20.78
N LYS A 74 -4.42 -13.06 -21.16
CA LYS A 74 -4.49 -11.59 -21.14
C LYS A 74 -4.42 -11.05 -19.72
N ARG A 75 -5.13 -11.65 -18.76
CA ARG A 75 -5.06 -11.28 -17.35
C ARG A 75 -3.65 -11.43 -16.77
N LYS A 76 -2.94 -12.52 -17.14
CA LYS A 76 -1.53 -12.68 -16.76
C LYS A 76 -0.64 -11.59 -17.36
N ARG A 77 -0.87 -11.18 -18.61
CA ARG A 77 -0.14 -10.04 -19.22
C ARG A 77 -0.43 -8.73 -18.51
N HIS A 78 -1.68 -8.46 -18.12
CA HIS A 78 -2.02 -7.30 -17.27
C HIS A 78 -1.21 -7.31 -15.96
N LEU A 79 -1.16 -8.43 -15.25
CA LEU A 79 -0.38 -8.57 -14.02
C LEU A 79 1.11 -8.26 -14.25
N ILE A 80 1.68 -8.78 -15.33
CA ILE A 80 3.10 -8.55 -15.68
C ILE A 80 3.32 -7.07 -16.02
N ALA A 81 2.46 -6.47 -16.85
CA ALA A 81 2.56 -5.06 -17.25
C ALA A 81 2.48 -4.15 -16.02
N PHE A 82 1.51 -4.38 -15.14
CA PHE A 82 1.35 -3.63 -13.90
C PHE A 82 2.53 -3.81 -12.94
N SER A 83 3.01 -5.05 -12.75
CA SER A 83 4.16 -5.33 -11.90
C SER A 83 5.43 -4.63 -12.38
N MET A 84 5.64 -4.56 -13.70
CA MET A 84 6.76 -3.83 -14.28
C MET A 84 6.60 -2.31 -14.09
N PHE A 85 5.39 -1.79 -14.30
CA PHE A 85 5.07 -0.38 -14.04
C PHE A 85 5.38 0.02 -12.60
N VAL A 86 4.84 -0.73 -11.62
CA VAL A 86 5.06 -0.45 -10.19
C VAL A 86 6.55 -0.41 -9.84
N ARG A 87 7.38 -1.26 -10.44
CA ARG A 87 8.84 -1.28 -10.21
C ARG A 87 9.56 -0.04 -10.72
N THR A 88 8.98 0.69 -11.65
CA THR A 88 9.56 1.93 -12.19
C THR A 88 9.17 3.16 -11.37
N LEU A 89 8.10 3.07 -10.58
CA LEU A 89 7.57 4.20 -9.83
C LEU A 89 8.53 4.65 -8.72
N PRO A 90 8.64 5.96 -8.48
CA PRO A 90 9.44 6.52 -7.39
C PRO A 90 8.69 6.41 -6.04
N ILE A 91 8.32 5.20 -5.69
CA ILE A 91 7.61 4.86 -4.45
C ILE A 91 8.46 3.97 -3.57
N THR A 92 8.16 3.98 -2.27
CA THR A 92 8.63 2.96 -1.33
C THR A 92 7.43 2.28 -0.71
N TYR A 93 7.59 1.04 -0.25
CA TYR A 93 6.48 0.33 0.38
C TYR A 93 6.94 -0.55 1.53
N ARG A 94 6.02 -0.83 2.44
CA ARG A 94 6.16 -1.79 3.52
C ARG A 94 4.93 -2.67 3.56
N VAL A 95 5.14 -3.99 3.69
CA VAL A 95 4.06 -4.96 3.90
C VAL A 95 4.26 -5.62 5.25
N PHE A 96 3.19 -5.65 6.04
CA PHE A 96 3.09 -6.44 7.26
C PHE A 96 2.24 -7.66 6.95
N SER A 97 2.72 -8.84 7.35
CA SER A 97 2.07 -10.12 7.08
C SER A 97 1.96 -10.93 8.35
N TYR A 98 0.75 -11.39 8.66
CA TYR A 98 0.45 -12.17 9.86
C TYR A 98 -0.29 -13.45 9.48
N GLU A 99 0.24 -14.60 9.91
CA GLU A 99 -0.46 -15.87 9.76
C GLU A 99 -1.67 -15.91 10.67
N ARG A 100 -2.83 -16.28 10.13
CA ARG A 100 -4.07 -16.35 10.90
C ARG A 100 -4.07 -17.43 11.97
N ALA A 101 -3.32 -18.51 11.80
CA ALA A 101 -3.15 -19.52 12.83
C ALA A 101 -2.66 -18.94 14.17
N TYR A 102 -1.91 -17.82 14.11
CA TYR A 102 -1.37 -17.13 15.29
C TYR A 102 -2.15 -15.86 15.65
N THR A 103 -3.19 -15.51 14.87
CA THR A 103 -3.92 -14.24 14.99
C THR A 103 -5.44 -14.44 15.05
N GLN A 104 -5.89 -15.54 15.66
CA GLN A 104 -7.31 -15.82 15.87
C GLN A 104 -8.00 -14.76 16.77
N ASP A 105 -7.21 -14.07 17.59
CA ASP A 105 -7.64 -12.97 18.42
C ASP A 105 -7.38 -11.64 17.70
N ARG A 106 -8.43 -10.94 17.34
CA ARG A 106 -8.39 -9.66 16.64
C ARG A 106 -7.64 -8.61 17.44
N ASP A 107 -7.87 -8.55 18.74
CA ASP A 107 -7.21 -7.53 19.58
C ASP A 107 -5.69 -7.72 19.62
N ARG A 108 -5.25 -8.98 19.64
CA ARG A 108 -3.81 -9.30 19.57
C ARG A 108 -3.21 -8.97 18.21
N LEU A 109 -3.94 -9.21 17.13
CA LEU A 109 -3.51 -8.85 15.78
C LEU A 109 -3.34 -7.33 15.66
N GLU A 110 -4.34 -6.57 16.10
CA GLU A 110 -4.33 -5.12 16.07
C GLU A 110 -3.20 -4.55 16.94
N ALA A 111 -3.01 -5.08 18.15
CA ALA A 111 -1.92 -4.67 19.02
C ALA A 111 -0.52 -4.93 18.41
N ARG A 112 -0.34 -6.09 17.75
CA ARG A 112 0.90 -6.42 17.07
C ARG A 112 1.13 -5.53 15.85
N LEU A 113 0.12 -5.35 15.01
CA LEU A 113 0.18 -4.47 13.84
C LEU A 113 0.55 -3.04 14.26
N ARG A 114 -0.12 -2.53 15.31
CA ARG A 114 0.18 -1.22 15.88
C ARG A 114 1.64 -1.09 16.31
N LYS A 115 2.15 -2.09 17.02
CA LYS A 115 3.55 -2.13 17.44
C LYS A 115 4.48 -2.12 16.22
N ASP A 116 4.23 -2.98 15.24
CA ASP A 116 5.09 -3.13 14.05
C ASP A 116 5.08 -1.86 13.18
N ILE A 117 3.94 -1.13 13.10
CA ILE A 117 3.86 0.17 12.44
C ILE A 117 4.67 1.22 13.19
N ILE A 118 4.55 1.29 14.51
CA ILE A 118 5.30 2.22 15.35
C ILE A 118 6.80 1.96 15.19
N ASP A 119 7.23 0.71 15.36
CA ASP A 119 8.64 0.32 15.20
C ASP A 119 9.17 0.73 13.80
N PHE A 120 8.41 0.45 12.74
CA PHE A 120 8.79 0.84 11.38
C PHE A 120 8.95 2.36 11.19
N VAL A 121 8.05 3.16 11.77
CA VAL A 121 8.13 4.63 11.67
C VAL A 121 9.36 5.14 12.44
N PHE A 122 9.62 4.59 13.61
CA PHE A 122 10.80 4.97 14.42
C PHE A 122 12.11 4.53 13.80
N ASP A 123 12.17 3.33 13.24
CA ASP A 123 13.37 2.84 12.54
C ASP A 123 13.74 3.69 11.31
N ARG A 124 12.77 4.45 10.79
CA ARG A 124 12.93 5.31 9.62
C ARG A 124 12.63 6.78 9.92
N LEU A 125 12.79 7.17 11.15
CA LEU A 125 12.47 8.52 11.63
C LEU A 125 13.19 9.59 10.80
N ASP A 126 14.48 9.43 10.54
CA ASP A 126 15.28 10.37 9.76
C ASP A 126 14.73 10.56 8.33
N ASP A 127 14.21 9.49 7.71
CA ASP A 127 13.59 9.55 6.38
C ASP A 127 12.28 10.37 6.44
N PHE A 128 11.44 10.11 7.45
CA PHE A 128 10.15 10.80 7.61
C PHE A 128 10.29 12.27 8.02
N GLN A 129 11.33 12.60 8.77
CA GLN A 129 11.63 13.99 9.17
C GLN A 129 12.05 14.89 8.00
N LEU A 130 12.37 14.32 6.83
CA LEU A 130 12.61 15.10 5.61
C LEU A 130 11.35 15.76 5.06
N TYR A 131 10.16 15.42 5.56
CA TYR A 131 8.87 15.90 5.09
C TYR A 131 8.20 16.81 6.11
N ASP A 132 7.65 17.92 5.64
CA ASP A 132 6.89 18.86 6.48
C ASP A 132 5.52 18.27 6.88
N ARG A 133 5.00 17.33 6.06
CA ARG A 133 3.69 16.71 6.26
C ARG A 133 3.65 15.31 5.68
N VAL A 134 2.98 14.41 6.40
CA VAL A 134 2.56 13.09 5.89
C VAL A 134 1.03 13.10 5.74
N ALA A 135 0.52 12.84 4.53
CA ALA A 135 -0.91 12.66 4.28
C ALA A 135 -1.21 11.17 4.17
N ILE A 136 -2.13 10.67 5.00
CA ILE A 136 -2.52 9.26 5.04
C ILE A 136 -3.83 9.12 4.26
N TYR A 137 -3.83 8.22 3.27
CA TYR A 137 -4.99 7.86 2.46
C TYR A 137 -5.36 6.41 2.75
N TYR A 138 -6.59 6.23 3.16
CA TYR A 138 -7.13 4.94 3.55
C TYR A 138 -8.55 4.77 3.00
N ASP A 139 -8.83 3.61 2.42
CA ASP A 139 -10.08 3.33 1.68
C ASP A 139 -11.26 2.91 2.58
N GLY A 140 -11.15 3.11 3.88
CA GLY A 140 -12.23 2.90 4.83
C GLY A 140 -12.51 1.41 5.13
N GLY A 141 -12.22 0.97 6.32
CA GLY A 141 -12.52 -0.41 6.76
C GLY A 141 -11.96 -0.71 8.13
N GLN A 142 -10.77 -0.24 8.46
CA GLN A 142 -10.21 -0.54 9.78
C GLN A 142 -9.64 0.71 10.43
N GLU A 143 -10.40 1.26 11.38
CA GLU A 143 -9.98 2.40 12.19
C GLU A 143 -8.64 2.16 12.93
N ALA A 144 -8.35 0.89 13.25
CA ALA A 144 -7.15 0.51 13.99
C ALA A 144 -5.84 0.82 13.23
N VAL A 145 -5.78 0.59 11.91
CA VAL A 145 -4.59 0.90 11.09
C VAL A 145 -4.39 2.41 11.01
N THR A 146 -5.47 3.13 10.69
CA THR A 146 -5.44 4.59 10.58
C THR A 146 -5.05 5.24 11.91
N ALA A 147 -5.63 4.80 13.02
CA ALA A 147 -5.29 5.28 14.35
C ALA A 147 -3.82 4.97 14.72
N SER A 148 -3.33 3.80 14.32
CA SER A 148 -1.93 3.40 14.57
C SER A 148 -0.95 4.26 13.78
N LEU A 149 -1.25 4.57 12.51
CA LEU A 149 -0.44 5.45 11.67
C LEU A 149 -0.44 6.89 12.21
N HIS A 150 -1.62 7.44 12.54
CA HIS A 150 -1.70 8.76 13.13
C HIS A 150 -0.89 8.84 14.44
N GLY A 151 -1.07 7.87 15.34
CA GLY A 151 -0.32 7.82 16.57
C GLY A 151 1.18 7.71 16.37
N ALA A 152 1.65 6.91 15.42
CA ALA A 152 3.07 6.75 15.12
C ALA A 152 3.68 8.04 14.55
N PHE A 153 3.01 8.72 13.60
CA PHE A 153 3.51 9.96 13.01
C PHE A 153 3.40 11.16 13.96
N ASP A 154 2.39 11.23 14.82
CA ASP A 154 2.29 12.24 15.85
C ASP A 154 3.42 12.11 16.87
N TYR A 155 3.73 10.88 17.29
CA TYR A 155 4.88 10.60 18.17
C TYR A 155 6.21 10.96 17.49
N ALA A 156 6.40 10.61 16.23
CA ALA A 156 7.59 10.93 15.46
C ALA A 156 7.80 12.45 15.37
N ARG A 157 6.72 13.22 15.23
CA ARG A 157 6.75 14.69 15.21
C ARG A 157 7.16 15.27 16.55
N VAL A 158 6.65 14.75 17.66
CA VAL A 158 7.02 15.21 19.01
C VAL A 158 8.47 14.86 19.33
N ALA A 159 8.94 13.68 18.93
CA ALA A 159 10.32 13.26 19.15
C ALA A 159 11.36 14.09 18.37
N SER A 160 10.92 14.82 17.32
CA SER A 160 11.77 15.69 16.51
C SER A 160 11.88 17.14 17.00
N LEU A 161 11.16 17.51 18.06
CA LEU A 161 11.32 18.83 18.66
C LEU A 161 12.67 18.90 19.37
N PRO A 162 13.51 19.92 19.10
CA PRO A 162 14.73 20.12 19.86
C PRO A 162 14.37 20.25 21.33
N ALA A 163 15.12 19.53 22.18
CA ALA A 163 15.04 19.75 23.63
C ALA A 163 15.39 21.20 23.89
N GLY A 164 14.38 22.00 24.28
CA GLY A 164 14.52 23.41 24.63
C GLY A 164 15.36 23.62 25.89
#